data_25d81f2b699dae48400d822259d8abfc
#
_entry.id   25d81f2b699dae48400d822259d8abfc
#
_cell.length_a   1.000
_cell.length_b   1.000
_cell.length_c   1.000
_cell.angle_alpha   90.00
_cell.angle_beta   90.00
_cell.angle_gamma   90.00
#
_symmetry.space_group_name_H-M   'P 1'
#
loop_
_entity.id
_entity.type
_entity.pdbx_description
1 polymer ?
#
loop_
_entity_poly.entity_id
_entity_poly.type
_entity_poly.pdbx_seq_one_letter_code
_entity_poly.pdbx_strand_id
1 'polypeptide(L)'
;CLFGKSWDFQVGVALGISNEENLKNIRESAKHIVGSGKEFMFDAEHFFDGYKSNADYAIKCLKAAYDQGARWVILCDTNGGTLPHEVTEIVSEVIKHIPGENLGIHAHNDTENAVANSLAAVQVGVRQIQGTINGLGERCGNANLMSLIPSLFLKKDFSEKFELNIKRENLKNLTQCSRLLDELLNRKPNKHLPYVGASAFSHKGGMHVSAVQKDPKTYEHIDPEEVGNSRNIVVSDQAGQSNIMSRLKLIGIEIEKNDPKIKKLLAEVKDREFIGYSYDGADASFELLARRLIGDIPRYILINE
;
A
#
# COMPACT_ATOMS: atom_id res chain seq x y z
N CYS A 1 -19.39 -1.14 -15.50
CA CYS A 1 -18.90 0.17 -15.10
C CYS A 1 -18.92 1.12 -16.29
N LEU A 2 -19.36 2.37 -16.08
CA LEU A 2 -19.29 3.47 -17.03
C LEU A 2 -18.56 4.63 -16.34
N PHE A 3 -17.56 5.20 -16.99
CA PHE A 3 -17.03 6.50 -16.56
C PHE A 3 -17.67 7.63 -17.35
N GLY A 4 -17.90 8.77 -16.71
CA GLY A 4 -18.44 9.98 -17.33
C GLY A 4 -17.86 11.22 -16.68
N LYS A 5 -17.70 12.29 -17.49
CA LYS A 5 -17.13 13.55 -16.99
C LYS A 5 -18.06 14.22 -16.00
N SER A 6 -17.52 14.65 -14.87
CA SER A 6 -18.26 15.39 -13.84
C SER A 6 -17.68 16.78 -13.56
N TRP A 7 -16.74 17.23 -14.39
CA TRP A 7 -16.17 18.56 -14.39
C TRP A 7 -16.55 19.28 -15.69
N ASP A 8 -17.25 20.39 -15.60
CA ASP A 8 -17.74 21.18 -16.74
C ASP A 8 -16.62 21.62 -17.70
N PHE A 9 -15.45 21.96 -17.18
CA PHE A 9 -14.25 22.23 -18.00
C PHE A 9 -13.92 21.02 -18.89
N GLN A 10 -13.88 19.81 -18.34
CA GLN A 10 -13.60 18.60 -19.12
C GLN A 10 -14.71 18.27 -20.12
N VAL A 11 -15.97 18.55 -19.79
CA VAL A 11 -17.09 18.36 -20.70
C VAL A 11 -16.94 19.26 -21.94
N GLY A 12 -16.60 20.53 -21.72
CA GLY A 12 -16.39 21.48 -22.83
C GLY A 12 -15.14 21.18 -23.63
N VAL A 13 -14.01 20.94 -22.98
CA VAL A 13 -12.69 20.80 -23.64
C VAL A 13 -12.48 19.41 -24.24
N ALA A 14 -12.79 18.35 -23.50
CA ALA A 14 -12.49 16.98 -23.93
C ALA A 14 -13.62 16.35 -24.75
N LEU A 15 -14.89 16.63 -24.43
CA LEU A 15 -16.03 16.07 -25.15
C LEU A 15 -16.58 17.02 -26.22
N GLY A 16 -16.40 18.33 -26.07
CA GLY A 16 -16.93 19.35 -27.01
C GLY A 16 -18.47 19.43 -27.04
N ILE A 17 -19.12 19.08 -25.90
CA ILE A 17 -20.59 19.08 -25.77
C ILE A 17 -21.03 20.02 -24.64
N SER A 18 -22.35 20.27 -24.57
CA SER A 18 -22.91 21.04 -23.46
C SER A 18 -23.03 20.23 -22.19
N ASN A 19 -23.13 20.91 -21.05
CA ASN A 19 -23.38 20.28 -19.75
C ASN A 19 -24.71 19.52 -19.72
N GLU A 20 -25.76 20.04 -20.36
CA GLU A 20 -27.07 19.42 -20.50
C GLU A 20 -26.99 18.11 -21.29
N GLU A 21 -26.24 18.13 -22.36
CA GLU A 21 -26.03 16.95 -23.22
C GLU A 21 -25.26 15.86 -22.45
N ASN A 22 -24.21 16.23 -21.70
CA ASN A 22 -23.49 15.29 -20.86
C ASN A 22 -24.40 14.65 -19.80
N LEU A 23 -25.23 15.46 -19.10
CA LEU A 23 -26.20 14.93 -18.13
C LEU A 23 -27.25 14.01 -18.78
N LYS A 24 -27.67 14.30 -20.00
CA LYS A 24 -28.56 13.43 -20.78
C LYS A 24 -27.87 12.10 -21.09
N ASN A 25 -26.64 12.14 -21.58
CA ASN A 25 -25.87 10.95 -21.92
C ASN A 25 -25.65 10.04 -20.72
N ILE A 26 -25.35 10.60 -19.54
CA ILE A 26 -25.21 9.83 -18.29
C ILE A 26 -26.55 9.15 -17.96
N ARG A 27 -27.68 9.88 -17.97
CA ARG A 27 -29.00 9.32 -17.67
C ARG A 27 -29.43 8.22 -18.62
N GLU A 28 -29.28 8.43 -19.93
CA GLU A 28 -29.68 7.46 -20.94
C GLU A 28 -28.85 6.19 -20.86
N SER A 29 -27.53 6.32 -20.67
CA SER A 29 -26.63 5.19 -20.49
C SER A 29 -26.96 4.39 -19.23
N ALA A 30 -27.16 5.08 -18.10
CA ALA A 30 -27.55 4.46 -16.84
C ALA A 30 -28.86 3.69 -16.97
N LYS A 31 -29.89 4.33 -17.53
CA LYS A 31 -31.21 3.72 -17.77
C LYS A 31 -31.11 2.48 -18.65
N HIS A 32 -30.30 2.52 -19.71
CA HIS A 32 -30.09 1.37 -20.60
C HIS A 32 -29.44 0.19 -19.87
N ILE A 33 -28.36 0.45 -19.10
CA ILE A 33 -27.61 -0.59 -18.39
C ILE A 33 -28.49 -1.23 -17.31
N VAL A 34 -29.13 -0.42 -16.48
CA VAL A 34 -30.03 -0.91 -15.41
C VAL A 34 -31.23 -1.65 -16.00
N GLY A 35 -31.82 -1.11 -17.08
CA GLY A 35 -32.93 -1.75 -17.81
C GLY A 35 -32.58 -3.10 -18.43
N SER A 36 -31.29 -3.38 -18.64
CA SER A 36 -30.80 -4.70 -19.09
C SER A 36 -30.60 -5.71 -17.97
N GLY A 37 -31.00 -5.36 -16.73
CA GLY A 37 -30.88 -6.22 -15.54
C GLY A 37 -29.45 -6.36 -14.99
N LYS A 38 -28.54 -5.46 -15.34
CA LYS A 38 -27.16 -5.47 -14.86
C LYS A 38 -26.98 -4.52 -13.68
N GLU A 39 -26.11 -4.89 -12.73
CA GLU A 39 -25.63 -3.94 -11.74
C GLU A 39 -24.79 -2.86 -12.43
N PHE A 40 -25.06 -1.61 -12.10
CA PHE A 40 -24.42 -0.46 -12.73
C PHE A 40 -23.57 0.30 -11.74
N MET A 41 -22.31 0.57 -12.12
CA MET A 41 -21.39 1.46 -11.45
C MET A 41 -21.08 2.67 -12.33
N PHE A 42 -21.11 3.86 -11.76
CA PHE A 42 -20.77 5.12 -12.43
C PHE A 42 -19.54 5.75 -11.80
N ASP A 43 -18.44 5.78 -12.54
CA ASP A 43 -17.23 6.49 -12.16
C ASP A 43 -17.33 7.95 -12.61
N ALA A 44 -17.54 8.86 -11.66
CA ALA A 44 -17.61 10.31 -11.90
C ALA A 44 -16.20 10.86 -12.08
N GLU A 45 -15.71 10.82 -13.30
CA GLU A 45 -14.33 11.19 -13.64
C GLU A 45 -14.09 12.68 -13.42
N HIS A 46 -12.97 13.05 -12.78
CA HIS A 46 -12.61 14.39 -12.32
C HIS A 46 -13.58 15.00 -11.29
N PHE A 47 -14.19 14.15 -10.45
CA PHE A 47 -15.22 14.63 -9.54
C PHE A 47 -14.71 15.69 -8.56
N PHE A 48 -13.58 15.48 -7.92
CA PHE A 48 -13.06 16.42 -6.92
C PHE A 48 -12.67 17.76 -7.55
N ASP A 49 -12.05 17.77 -8.72
CA ASP A 49 -11.77 19.02 -9.45
C ASP A 49 -13.05 19.71 -9.90
N GLY A 50 -14.00 18.95 -10.44
CA GLY A 50 -15.31 19.44 -10.85
C GLY A 50 -16.09 20.03 -9.68
N TYR A 51 -16.07 19.37 -8.53
CA TYR A 51 -16.76 19.87 -7.33
C TYR A 51 -16.15 21.18 -6.83
N LYS A 52 -14.82 21.27 -6.75
CA LYS A 52 -14.12 22.50 -6.37
C LYS A 52 -14.38 23.66 -7.33
N SER A 53 -14.60 23.37 -8.60
CA SER A 53 -14.91 24.37 -9.64
C SER A 53 -16.40 24.74 -9.70
N ASN A 54 -17.29 23.73 -9.70
CA ASN A 54 -18.73 23.88 -9.86
C ASN A 54 -19.46 22.73 -9.16
N ALA A 55 -19.65 22.85 -7.83
CA ALA A 55 -20.24 21.82 -7.00
C ALA A 55 -21.63 21.39 -7.44
N ASP A 56 -22.48 22.35 -7.85
CA ASP A 56 -23.84 22.09 -8.32
C ASP A 56 -23.86 21.17 -9.55
N TYR A 57 -22.98 21.42 -10.51
CA TYR A 57 -22.89 20.60 -11.72
C TYR A 57 -22.32 19.21 -11.42
N ALA A 58 -21.26 19.13 -10.62
CA ALA A 58 -20.66 17.86 -10.22
C ALA A 58 -21.71 16.97 -9.53
N ILE A 59 -22.49 17.51 -8.58
CA ILE A 59 -23.58 16.78 -7.91
C ILE A 59 -24.69 16.37 -8.89
N LYS A 60 -25.05 17.22 -9.86
CA LYS A 60 -26.02 16.84 -10.91
C LYS A 60 -25.55 15.64 -11.72
N CYS A 61 -24.25 15.53 -12.03
CA CYS A 61 -23.69 14.37 -12.71
C CYS A 61 -23.85 13.08 -11.89
N LEU A 62 -23.54 13.13 -10.58
CA LEU A 62 -23.77 11.99 -9.68
C LEU A 62 -25.23 11.56 -9.66
N LYS A 63 -26.14 12.53 -9.46
CA LYS A 63 -27.59 12.28 -9.43
C LYS A 63 -28.12 11.75 -10.75
N ALA A 64 -27.57 12.19 -11.89
CA ALA A 64 -27.96 11.69 -13.19
C ALA A 64 -27.78 10.18 -13.35
N ALA A 65 -26.78 9.59 -12.70
CA ALA A 65 -26.58 8.14 -12.63
C ALA A 65 -27.39 7.49 -11.50
N TYR A 66 -27.34 8.07 -10.30
CA TYR A 66 -27.96 7.51 -9.09
C TYR A 66 -29.48 7.37 -9.24
N ASP A 67 -30.16 8.43 -9.71
CA ASP A 67 -31.61 8.46 -9.88
C ASP A 67 -32.13 7.48 -10.96
N GLN A 68 -31.22 6.95 -11.79
CA GLN A 68 -31.51 5.87 -12.75
C GLN A 68 -31.16 4.46 -12.23
N GLY A 69 -30.75 4.34 -10.95
CA GLY A 69 -30.51 3.06 -10.29
C GLY A 69 -29.06 2.59 -10.31
N ALA A 70 -28.09 3.50 -10.44
CA ALA A 70 -26.69 3.13 -10.22
C ALA A 70 -26.52 2.57 -8.81
N ARG A 71 -25.99 1.35 -8.71
CA ARG A 71 -25.68 0.73 -7.41
C ARG A 71 -24.55 1.45 -6.70
N TRP A 72 -23.53 1.85 -7.45
CA TRP A 72 -22.38 2.57 -6.97
C TRP A 72 -22.14 3.84 -7.79
N VAL A 73 -21.91 4.95 -7.10
CA VAL A 73 -21.48 6.22 -7.67
C VAL A 73 -20.09 6.52 -7.08
N ILE A 74 -19.09 6.46 -7.93
CA ILE A 74 -17.67 6.50 -7.54
C ILE A 74 -17.14 7.92 -7.75
N LEU A 75 -16.61 8.51 -6.70
CA LEU A 75 -15.98 9.82 -6.70
C LEU A 75 -14.52 9.67 -7.12
N CYS A 76 -14.15 10.16 -8.30
CA CYS A 76 -12.80 10.01 -8.84
C CYS A 76 -11.93 11.23 -8.55
N ASP A 77 -10.82 11.02 -7.87
CA ASP A 77 -9.69 11.96 -7.83
C ASP A 77 -8.75 11.64 -8.99
N THR A 78 -9.20 12.02 -10.21
CA THR A 78 -8.56 11.64 -11.48
C THR A 78 -7.17 12.24 -11.63
N ASN A 79 -6.98 13.49 -11.17
CA ASN A 79 -5.69 14.16 -11.21
C ASN A 79 -4.80 13.79 -10.01
N GLY A 80 -5.31 13.12 -8.99
CA GLY A 80 -4.57 12.70 -7.80
C GLY A 80 -4.07 13.87 -6.95
N GLY A 81 -4.71 15.04 -7.08
CA GLY A 81 -4.29 16.28 -6.44
C GLY A 81 -5.06 16.65 -5.18
N THR A 82 -6.09 15.88 -4.82
CA THR A 82 -6.94 16.16 -3.65
C THR A 82 -6.27 15.71 -2.36
N LEU A 83 -6.38 16.51 -1.32
CA LEU A 83 -5.81 16.21 0.00
C LEU A 83 -6.86 15.54 0.92
N PRO A 84 -6.45 14.75 1.94
CA PRO A 84 -7.39 13.99 2.77
C PRO A 84 -8.47 14.82 3.48
N HIS A 85 -8.15 16.04 3.91
CA HIS A 85 -9.15 16.93 4.53
C HIS A 85 -10.18 17.43 3.52
N GLU A 86 -9.77 17.74 2.28
CA GLU A 86 -10.68 18.12 1.19
C GLU A 86 -11.62 16.96 0.85
N VAL A 87 -11.10 15.71 0.81
CA VAL A 87 -11.92 14.51 0.62
C VAL A 87 -12.97 14.41 1.73
N THR A 88 -12.57 14.59 2.99
CA THR A 88 -13.48 14.56 4.14
C THR A 88 -14.59 15.60 3.99
N GLU A 89 -14.25 16.84 3.67
CA GLU A 89 -15.19 17.94 3.51
C GLU A 89 -16.16 17.69 2.35
N ILE A 90 -15.64 17.40 1.16
CA ILE A 90 -16.44 17.19 -0.07
C ILE A 90 -17.36 15.98 0.08
N VAL A 91 -16.85 14.84 0.55
CA VAL A 91 -17.66 13.62 0.73
C VAL A 91 -18.75 13.82 1.78
N SER A 92 -18.47 14.56 2.85
CA SER A 92 -19.50 14.91 3.86
C SER A 92 -20.65 15.72 3.28
N GLU A 93 -20.40 16.56 2.28
CA GLU A 93 -21.47 17.25 1.55
C GLU A 93 -22.21 16.32 0.59
N VAL A 94 -21.47 15.47 -0.17
CA VAL A 94 -22.06 14.54 -1.13
C VAL A 94 -23.02 13.56 -0.48
N ILE A 95 -22.74 13.09 0.74
CA ILE A 95 -23.60 12.16 1.49
C ILE A 95 -24.99 12.73 1.76
N LYS A 96 -25.15 14.05 1.80
CA LYS A 96 -26.46 14.69 1.94
C LYS A 96 -27.35 14.50 0.70
N HIS A 97 -26.75 14.11 -0.43
CA HIS A 97 -27.44 13.92 -1.72
C HIS A 97 -27.54 12.45 -2.13
N ILE A 98 -26.53 11.63 -1.81
CA ILE A 98 -26.47 10.20 -2.13
C ILE A 98 -25.99 9.45 -0.88
N PRO A 99 -26.72 8.43 -0.41
CA PRO A 99 -26.32 7.66 0.77
C PRO A 99 -24.92 7.07 0.62
N GLY A 100 -24.11 7.10 1.69
CA GLY A 100 -22.74 6.60 1.67
C GLY A 100 -22.62 5.13 1.26
N GLU A 101 -23.65 4.33 1.52
CA GLU A 101 -23.76 2.92 1.10
C GLU A 101 -23.86 2.72 -0.43
N ASN A 102 -24.07 3.80 -1.17
CA ASN A 102 -24.06 3.84 -2.63
C ASN A 102 -22.84 4.59 -3.19
N LEU A 103 -21.95 5.08 -2.32
CA LEU A 103 -20.78 5.84 -2.73
C LEU A 103 -19.51 4.98 -2.75
N GLY A 104 -18.69 5.22 -3.76
CA GLY A 104 -17.33 4.72 -3.89
C GLY A 104 -16.30 5.83 -4.01
N ILE A 105 -15.03 5.47 -3.88
CA ILE A 105 -13.90 6.35 -4.17
C ILE A 105 -12.88 5.65 -5.08
N HIS A 106 -12.36 6.40 -6.05
CA HIS A 106 -11.26 6.03 -6.93
C HIS A 106 -10.22 7.13 -6.90
N ALA A 107 -9.09 6.90 -6.24
CA ALA A 107 -8.06 7.90 -6.06
C ALA A 107 -6.76 7.54 -6.80
N HIS A 108 -6.23 8.48 -7.59
CA HIS A 108 -4.88 8.42 -8.13
C HIS A 108 -3.84 8.91 -7.12
N ASN A 109 -2.58 8.51 -7.32
CA ASN A 109 -1.53 8.64 -6.31
C ASN A 109 -0.49 9.73 -6.60
N ASP A 110 -0.84 10.74 -7.37
CA ASP A 110 0.09 11.77 -7.85
C ASP A 110 0.66 12.64 -6.73
N THR A 111 -0.06 12.80 -5.64
CA THR A 111 0.41 13.45 -4.40
C THR A 111 0.79 12.47 -3.29
N GLU A 112 0.88 11.16 -3.61
CA GLU A 112 1.10 10.07 -2.64
C GLU A 112 0.00 9.93 -1.58
N ASN A 113 -1.19 10.52 -1.81
CA ASN A 113 -2.30 10.53 -0.86
C ASN A 113 -3.43 9.54 -1.20
N ALA A 114 -3.35 8.75 -2.27
CA ALA A 114 -4.47 7.91 -2.70
C ALA A 114 -4.99 6.95 -1.61
N VAL A 115 -4.09 6.35 -0.83
CA VAL A 115 -4.46 5.50 0.32
C VAL A 115 -5.12 6.32 1.42
N ALA A 116 -4.54 7.46 1.79
CA ALA A 116 -5.07 8.35 2.83
C ALA A 116 -6.44 8.92 2.43
N ASN A 117 -6.62 9.33 1.17
CA ASN A 117 -7.87 9.81 0.62
C ASN A 117 -8.96 8.74 0.67
N SER A 118 -8.62 7.49 0.31
CA SER A 118 -9.57 6.37 0.38
C SER A 118 -10.00 6.07 1.82
N LEU A 119 -9.07 6.09 2.78
CA LEU A 119 -9.38 5.90 4.20
C LEU A 119 -10.23 7.05 4.74
N ALA A 120 -9.93 8.30 4.39
CA ALA A 120 -10.72 9.48 4.78
C ALA A 120 -12.15 9.38 4.26
N ALA A 121 -12.35 8.97 3.01
CA ALA A 121 -13.68 8.76 2.43
C ALA A 121 -14.49 7.69 3.16
N VAL A 122 -13.85 6.56 3.55
CA VAL A 122 -14.52 5.51 4.33
C VAL A 122 -14.96 6.02 5.70
N GLN A 123 -14.13 6.82 6.37
CA GLN A 123 -14.47 7.37 7.69
C GLN A 123 -15.72 8.22 7.66
N VAL A 124 -15.96 8.95 6.58
CA VAL A 124 -17.14 9.82 6.44
C VAL A 124 -18.33 9.16 5.73
N GLY A 125 -18.23 7.89 5.35
CA GLY A 125 -19.44 7.15 4.92
C GLY A 125 -19.35 6.37 3.61
N VAL A 126 -18.31 6.54 2.81
CA VAL A 126 -18.12 5.75 1.57
C VAL A 126 -17.97 4.25 1.90
N ARG A 127 -18.57 3.39 1.09
CA ARG A 127 -18.58 1.93 1.31
C ARG A 127 -17.96 1.10 0.19
N GLN A 128 -17.46 1.73 -0.86
CA GLN A 128 -16.74 1.05 -1.93
C GLN A 128 -15.43 1.77 -2.20
N ILE A 129 -14.35 1.01 -2.37
CA ILE A 129 -13.04 1.54 -2.76
C ILE A 129 -12.61 0.85 -4.05
N GLN A 130 -12.21 1.63 -5.04
CA GLN A 130 -11.46 1.14 -6.18
C GLN A 130 -9.97 1.38 -5.94
N GLY A 131 -9.18 0.34 -6.11
CA GLY A 131 -7.74 0.39 -5.96
C GLY A 131 -7.09 -0.75 -6.74
N THR A 132 -5.77 -0.82 -6.73
CA THR A 132 -5.03 -1.83 -7.48
C THR A 132 -3.98 -2.52 -6.62
N ILE A 133 -3.63 -3.75 -6.97
CA ILE A 133 -2.52 -4.47 -6.34
C ILE A 133 -1.23 -3.70 -6.64
N ASN A 134 -0.40 -3.48 -5.61
CA ASN A 134 0.85 -2.71 -5.68
C ASN A 134 0.67 -1.25 -6.16
N GLY A 135 -0.56 -0.72 -6.15
CA GLY A 135 -0.85 0.64 -6.59
C GLY A 135 -0.66 0.86 -8.09
N LEU A 136 -0.73 -0.20 -8.91
CA LEU A 136 -0.58 -0.06 -10.37
C LEU A 136 -1.62 0.90 -10.95
N GLY A 137 -1.23 1.67 -11.95
CA GLY A 137 -2.10 2.59 -12.65
C GLY A 137 -1.31 3.60 -13.48
N GLU A 138 -2.03 4.54 -14.08
CA GLU A 138 -1.41 5.62 -14.84
C GLU A 138 -0.58 6.55 -13.96
N ARG A 139 0.43 7.17 -14.52
CA ARG A 139 1.34 8.12 -13.88
C ARG A 139 1.96 7.54 -12.60
N CYS A 140 1.54 8.03 -11.42
CA CYS A 140 2.02 7.55 -10.11
C CYS A 140 1.22 6.37 -9.55
N GLY A 141 0.20 5.90 -10.30
CA GLY A 141 -0.64 4.77 -9.92
C GLY A 141 -1.93 5.16 -9.19
N ASN A 142 -2.58 4.16 -8.64
CA ASN A 142 -3.84 4.24 -7.91
C ASN A 142 -3.66 3.93 -6.42
N ALA A 143 -4.74 4.04 -5.65
CA ALA A 143 -4.75 3.60 -4.26
C ALA A 143 -4.29 2.14 -4.13
N ASN A 144 -3.24 1.92 -3.32
CA ASN A 144 -2.62 0.61 -3.17
C ASN A 144 -3.43 -0.30 -2.24
N LEU A 145 -4.05 -1.34 -2.80
CA LEU A 145 -4.81 -2.34 -2.04
C LEU A 145 -3.94 -3.08 -1.00
N MET A 146 -2.62 -3.21 -1.25
CA MET A 146 -1.71 -3.84 -0.31
C MET A 146 -1.51 -3.02 0.98
N SER A 147 -1.87 -1.73 0.96
CA SER A 147 -1.89 -0.87 2.14
C SER A 147 -3.30 -0.67 2.69
N LEU A 148 -4.30 -0.55 1.82
CA LEU A 148 -5.70 -0.32 2.21
C LEU A 148 -6.30 -1.50 2.96
N ILE A 149 -6.20 -2.71 2.41
CA ILE A 149 -6.81 -3.91 3.00
C ILE A 149 -6.32 -4.14 4.43
N PRO A 150 -5.00 -4.22 4.70
CA PRO A 150 -4.54 -4.44 6.06
C PRO A 150 -4.83 -3.26 6.99
N SER A 151 -4.85 -2.01 6.48
CA SER A 151 -5.23 -0.85 7.31
C SER A 151 -6.69 -0.94 7.77
N LEU A 152 -7.60 -1.34 6.89
CA LEU A 152 -9.01 -1.51 7.22
C LEU A 152 -9.25 -2.67 8.21
N PHE A 153 -8.47 -3.76 8.12
CA PHE A 153 -8.62 -4.91 9.01
C PHE A 153 -7.92 -4.76 10.37
N LEU A 154 -6.78 -4.07 10.41
CA LEU A 154 -5.86 -4.12 11.55
C LEU A 154 -5.83 -2.84 12.38
N LYS A 155 -6.41 -1.74 11.86
CA LYS A 155 -6.50 -0.48 12.62
C LYS A 155 -7.89 -0.36 13.25
N LYS A 156 -7.93 -0.19 14.57
CA LYS A 156 -9.17 -0.17 15.37
C LYS A 156 -10.22 0.81 14.87
N ASP A 157 -9.78 1.99 14.40
CA ASP A 157 -10.68 3.00 13.86
C ASP A 157 -11.56 2.52 12.70
N PHE A 158 -11.10 1.45 12.01
CA PHE A 158 -11.82 0.82 10.91
C PHE A 158 -12.37 -0.55 11.31
N SER A 159 -11.55 -1.44 11.86
CA SER A 159 -11.93 -2.83 12.14
C SER A 159 -13.07 -2.99 13.18
N GLU A 160 -13.26 -1.99 14.04
CA GLU A 160 -14.36 -1.98 15.02
C GLU A 160 -15.67 -1.42 14.44
N LYS A 161 -15.62 -0.77 13.27
CA LYS A 161 -16.77 -0.06 12.67
C LYS A 161 -17.23 -0.65 11.35
N PHE A 162 -16.36 -1.37 10.65
CA PHE A 162 -16.62 -1.80 9.28
C PHE A 162 -16.28 -3.28 9.09
N GLU A 163 -17.10 -3.95 8.30
CA GLU A 163 -16.85 -5.28 7.79
C GLU A 163 -16.41 -5.20 6.32
N LEU A 164 -15.48 -6.07 5.92
CA LEU A 164 -15.01 -6.18 4.56
C LEU A 164 -15.51 -7.48 3.93
N ASN A 165 -15.83 -7.45 2.63
CA ASN A 165 -16.18 -8.64 1.86
C ASN A 165 -14.98 -9.57 1.57
N ILE A 166 -13.93 -9.47 2.37
CA ILE A 166 -12.73 -10.30 2.31
C ILE A 166 -12.61 -10.99 3.67
N LYS A 167 -12.34 -12.29 3.69
CA LYS A 167 -12.14 -13.00 4.95
C LYS A 167 -10.80 -12.59 5.57
N ARG A 168 -10.79 -12.31 6.87
CA ARG A 168 -9.57 -11.89 7.60
C ARG A 168 -8.41 -12.89 7.45
N GLU A 169 -8.71 -14.17 7.41
CA GLU A 169 -7.73 -15.25 7.22
C GLU A 169 -6.92 -15.14 5.90
N ASN A 170 -7.47 -14.42 4.91
CA ASN A 170 -6.81 -14.19 3.63
C ASN A 170 -5.75 -13.08 3.66
N LEU A 171 -5.68 -12.29 4.74
CA LEU A 171 -4.64 -11.26 4.88
C LEU A 171 -3.23 -11.82 4.73
N LYS A 172 -2.98 -13.01 5.25
CA LYS A 172 -1.68 -13.71 5.14
C LYS A 172 -1.23 -13.98 3.70
N ASN A 173 -2.12 -13.84 2.72
CA ASN A 173 -1.80 -14.01 1.29
C ASN A 173 -1.35 -12.71 0.63
N LEU A 174 -1.44 -11.54 1.30
CA LEU A 174 -1.17 -10.25 0.68
C LEU A 174 0.26 -10.13 0.13
N THR A 175 1.25 -10.55 0.90
CA THR A 175 2.66 -10.53 0.46
C THR A 175 2.87 -11.41 -0.77
N GLN A 176 2.24 -12.60 -0.80
CA GLN A 176 2.32 -13.49 -1.96
C GLN A 176 1.61 -12.90 -3.19
N CYS A 177 0.43 -12.30 -3.01
CA CYS A 177 -0.29 -11.61 -4.10
C CYS A 177 0.54 -10.47 -4.70
N SER A 178 1.17 -9.67 -3.84
CA SER A 178 2.05 -8.58 -4.28
C SER A 178 3.21 -9.10 -5.14
N ARG A 179 3.89 -10.14 -4.68
CA ARG A 179 5.04 -10.75 -5.38
C ARG A 179 4.63 -11.42 -6.69
N LEU A 180 3.50 -12.14 -6.68
CA LEU A 180 2.97 -12.80 -7.88
C LEU A 180 2.69 -11.79 -8.99
N LEU A 181 2.12 -10.63 -8.65
CA LEU A 181 1.89 -9.58 -9.65
C LEU A 181 3.19 -9.05 -10.25
N ASP A 182 4.20 -8.79 -9.42
CA ASP A 182 5.50 -8.33 -9.90
C ASP A 182 6.17 -9.39 -10.81
N GLU A 183 6.04 -10.67 -10.46
CA GLU A 183 6.52 -11.80 -11.28
C GLU A 183 5.80 -11.84 -12.64
N LEU A 184 4.47 -11.80 -12.66
CA LEU A 184 3.66 -11.79 -13.89
C LEU A 184 4.00 -10.60 -14.80
N LEU A 185 4.34 -9.47 -14.23
CA LEU A 185 4.73 -8.26 -14.95
C LEU A 185 6.22 -8.21 -15.29
N ASN A 186 6.99 -9.22 -14.89
CA ASN A 186 8.46 -9.24 -15.00
C ASN A 186 9.11 -7.97 -14.43
N ARG A 187 8.65 -7.54 -13.26
CA ARG A 187 9.15 -6.37 -12.53
C ARG A 187 9.91 -6.77 -11.29
N LYS A 188 10.96 -6.03 -10.96
CA LYS A 188 11.63 -6.18 -9.67
C LYS A 188 10.70 -5.70 -8.55
N PRO A 189 10.42 -6.53 -7.51
CA PRO A 189 9.59 -6.11 -6.39
C PRO A 189 10.15 -4.87 -5.68
N ASN A 190 9.28 -3.93 -5.32
CA ASN A 190 9.66 -2.82 -4.47
C ASN A 190 9.77 -3.31 -3.02
N LYS A 191 11.00 -3.47 -2.53
CA LYS A 191 11.26 -3.97 -1.17
C LYS A 191 10.75 -3.05 -0.05
N HIS A 192 10.46 -1.79 -0.35
CA HIS A 192 9.98 -0.79 0.62
C HIS A 192 8.45 -0.58 0.58
N LEU A 193 7.69 -1.39 -0.15
CA LEU A 193 6.23 -1.31 -0.10
C LEU A 193 5.73 -1.53 1.35
N PRO A 194 4.84 -0.66 1.85
CA PRO A 194 4.23 -0.85 3.16
C PRO A 194 3.57 -2.23 3.26
N TYR A 195 3.65 -2.85 4.43
CA TYR A 195 3.13 -4.17 4.78
C TYR A 195 3.78 -5.36 4.05
N VAL A 196 3.93 -5.34 2.73
CA VAL A 196 4.27 -6.51 1.90
C VAL A 196 5.70 -6.51 1.37
N GLY A 197 6.38 -5.38 1.40
CA GLY A 197 7.77 -5.28 0.95
C GLY A 197 8.74 -6.07 1.84
N ALA A 198 9.79 -6.60 1.27
CA ALA A 198 10.80 -7.39 1.99
C ALA A 198 11.49 -6.62 3.13
N SER A 199 11.52 -5.28 3.03
CA SER A 199 12.09 -4.39 4.06
C SER A 199 11.05 -3.78 5.00
N ALA A 200 9.75 -4.06 4.82
CA ALA A 200 8.68 -3.42 5.61
C ALA A 200 8.82 -3.67 7.13
N PHE A 201 9.38 -4.81 7.52
CA PHE A 201 9.63 -5.21 8.90
C PHE A 201 11.10 -5.57 9.12
N SER A 202 11.98 -4.79 8.51
CA SER A 202 13.44 -4.96 8.64
C SER A 202 14.02 -3.99 9.65
N HIS A 203 14.78 -4.51 10.61
CA HIS A 203 15.40 -3.73 11.66
C HIS A 203 16.92 -3.75 11.48
N LYS A 204 17.54 -2.57 11.32
CA LYS A 204 18.97 -2.38 11.06
C LYS A 204 19.74 -1.94 12.32
N GLY A 205 19.25 -0.95 13.04
CA GLY A 205 19.93 -0.36 14.18
C GLY A 205 19.99 -1.28 15.39
N GLY A 206 21.15 -1.42 16.04
CA GLY A 206 21.35 -2.34 17.17
C GLY A 206 20.40 -2.10 18.35
N MET A 207 20.05 -0.85 18.65
CA MET A 207 19.07 -0.52 19.71
C MET A 207 17.66 -0.98 19.31
N HIS A 208 17.26 -0.79 18.05
CA HIS A 208 15.96 -1.22 17.54
C HIS A 208 15.83 -2.75 17.62
N VAL A 209 16.86 -3.48 17.15
CA VAL A 209 16.89 -4.94 17.21
C VAL A 209 16.78 -5.44 18.67
N SER A 210 17.54 -4.82 19.59
CA SER A 210 17.47 -5.18 21.02
C SER A 210 16.08 -4.96 21.63
N ALA A 211 15.39 -3.89 21.23
CA ALA A 211 14.05 -3.59 21.72
C ALA A 211 12.99 -4.54 21.12
N VAL A 212 13.02 -4.77 19.81
CA VAL A 212 12.12 -5.71 19.10
C VAL A 212 12.25 -7.13 19.64
N GLN A 213 13.46 -7.56 20.02
CA GLN A 213 13.67 -8.87 20.64
C GLN A 213 13.02 -9.02 22.02
N LYS A 214 12.84 -7.90 22.74
CA LYS A 214 12.14 -7.88 24.03
C LYS A 214 10.63 -7.84 23.85
N ASP A 215 10.16 -6.93 23.00
CA ASP A 215 8.76 -6.81 22.59
C ASP A 215 8.68 -6.18 21.18
N PRO A 216 8.18 -6.91 20.18
CA PRO A 216 8.01 -6.39 18.81
C PRO A 216 7.22 -5.09 18.73
N LYS A 217 6.25 -4.86 19.62
CA LYS A 217 5.42 -3.65 19.66
C LYS A 217 6.22 -2.35 19.85
N THR A 218 7.49 -2.45 20.27
CA THR A 218 8.37 -1.28 20.40
C THR A 218 8.66 -0.59 19.07
N TYR A 219 8.62 -1.33 17.94
CA TYR A 219 8.93 -0.81 16.61
C TYR A 219 8.02 -1.36 15.49
N GLU A 220 7.08 -2.24 15.81
CA GLU A 220 6.16 -2.82 14.84
C GLU A 220 4.73 -2.47 15.19
N HIS A 221 4.00 -1.95 14.23
CA HIS A 221 2.61 -1.53 14.40
C HIS A 221 1.61 -2.67 14.21
N ILE A 222 2.07 -3.83 13.69
CA ILE A 222 1.36 -5.10 13.53
C ILE A 222 2.36 -6.25 13.58
N ASP A 223 1.88 -7.50 13.74
CA ASP A 223 2.70 -8.68 13.49
C ASP A 223 2.84 -8.89 11.96
N PRO A 224 4.07 -8.98 11.43
CA PRO A 224 4.29 -9.22 9.99
C PRO A 224 3.60 -10.47 9.44
N GLU A 225 3.44 -11.53 10.24
CA GLU A 225 2.79 -12.77 9.83
C GLU A 225 1.30 -12.58 9.48
N GLU A 226 0.64 -11.56 10.04
CA GLU A 226 -0.75 -11.24 9.70
C GLU A 226 -0.94 -10.91 8.22
N VAL A 227 0.08 -10.37 7.56
CA VAL A 227 0.07 -10.03 6.13
C VAL A 227 0.93 -10.98 5.27
N GLY A 228 1.37 -12.11 5.85
CA GLY A 228 2.23 -13.09 5.18
C GLY A 228 3.65 -12.62 4.92
N ASN A 229 4.10 -11.61 5.67
CA ASN A 229 5.48 -11.14 5.66
C ASN A 229 6.26 -11.71 6.86
N SER A 230 7.52 -11.37 7.00
CA SER A 230 8.37 -11.82 8.10
C SER A 230 9.25 -10.68 8.61
N ARG A 231 9.61 -10.78 9.90
CA ARG A 231 10.59 -9.88 10.52
C ARG A 231 11.99 -10.23 10.00
N ASN A 232 12.73 -9.21 9.58
CA ASN A 232 14.11 -9.38 9.15
C ASN A 232 15.05 -8.52 10.01
N ILE A 233 16.16 -9.11 10.44
CA ILE A 233 17.22 -8.42 11.18
C ILE A 233 18.40 -8.26 10.24
N VAL A 234 18.62 -7.02 9.82
CA VAL A 234 19.70 -6.68 8.91
C VAL A 234 21.02 -6.58 9.65
N VAL A 235 22.08 -7.14 9.09
CA VAL A 235 23.45 -6.99 9.56
C VAL A 235 24.16 -5.99 8.65
N SER A 236 24.63 -4.88 9.21
CA SER A 236 25.23 -3.78 8.47
C SER A 236 26.22 -2.97 9.30
N ASP A 237 26.73 -1.87 8.74
CA ASP A 237 27.57 -0.88 9.42
C ASP A 237 26.96 -0.32 10.71
N GLN A 238 25.61 -0.22 10.74
CA GLN A 238 24.86 0.22 11.94
C GLN A 238 24.49 -0.93 12.89
N ALA A 239 24.86 -2.16 12.54
CA ALA A 239 24.59 -3.31 13.37
C ALA A 239 25.31 -3.24 14.71
N GLY A 240 24.62 -3.74 15.75
CA GLY A 240 25.19 -4.03 17.06
C GLY A 240 25.43 -5.53 17.25
N GLN A 241 25.95 -5.89 18.43
CA GLN A 241 26.13 -7.30 18.79
C GLN A 241 24.81 -8.09 18.73
N SER A 242 23.67 -7.46 19.05
CA SER A 242 22.34 -8.08 19.00
C SER A 242 21.96 -8.53 17.57
N ASN A 243 22.33 -7.76 16.55
CA ASN A 243 22.09 -8.13 15.15
C ASN A 243 22.91 -9.37 14.77
N ILE A 244 24.21 -9.36 15.11
CA ILE A 244 25.11 -10.51 14.86
C ILE A 244 24.57 -11.76 15.56
N MET A 245 24.23 -11.67 16.84
CA MET A 245 23.69 -12.80 17.61
C MET A 245 22.40 -13.37 16.99
N SER A 246 21.47 -12.49 16.58
CA SER A 246 20.25 -12.93 15.92
C SER A 246 20.52 -13.66 14.62
N ARG A 247 21.42 -13.14 13.80
CA ARG A 247 21.77 -13.77 12.51
C ARG A 247 22.49 -15.10 12.72
N LEU A 248 23.43 -15.19 13.68
CA LEU A 248 24.10 -16.45 14.03
C LEU A 248 23.08 -17.51 14.44
N LYS A 249 22.11 -17.14 15.29
CA LYS A 249 21.04 -18.06 15.71
C LYS A 249 20.20 -18.56 14.52
N LEU A 250 19.87 -17.68 13.56
CA LEU A 250 19.09 -18.04 12.35
C LEU A 250 19.82 -19.05 11.46
N ILE A 251 21.16 -18.98 11.39
CA ILE A 251 21.98 -19.92 10.63
C ILE A 251 22.46 -21.12 11.45
N GLY A 252 21.88 -21.33 12.65
CA GLY A 252 22.17 -22.48 13.50
C GLY A 252 23.52 -22.45 14.21
N ILE A 253 24.12 -21.26 14.37
CA ILE A 253 25.38 -21.09 15.11
C ILE A 253 25.06 -20.58 16.51
N GLU A 254 25.32 -21.41 17.51
CA GLU A 254 25.23 -21.06 18.93
C GLU A 254 26.58 -20.55 19.44
N ILE A 255 26.61 -19.36 20.03
CA ILE A 255 27.79 -18.72 20.59
C ILE A 255 27.40 -17.88 21.80
N GLU A 256 28.24 -17.81 22.80
CA GLU A 256 27.97 -17.01 23.99
C GLU A 256 28.03 -15.50 23.70
N LYS A 257 27.15 -14.73 24.35
CA LYS A 257 27.00 -13.27 24.10
C LYS A 257 28.32 -12.48 24.28
N ASN A 258 29.20 -12.93 25.15
CA ASN A 258 30.47 -12.26 25.44
C ASN A 258 31.66 -12.83 24.69
N ASP A 259 31.46 -13.78 23.77
CA ASP A 259 32.55 -14.36 22.99
C ASP A 259 33.23 -13.25 22.13
N PRO A 260 34.56 -13.11 22.23
CA PRO A 260 35.29 -12.11 21.44
C PRO A 260 35.13 -12.24 19.93
N LYS A 261 34.78 -13.43 19.43
CA LYS A 261 34.51 -13.68 18.02
C LYS A 261 33.32 -12.85 17.49
N ILE A 262 32.32 -12.53 18.36
CA ILE A 262 31.19 -11.67 17.98
C ILE A 262 31.68 -10.25 17.65
N LYS A 263 32.55 -9.69 18.48
CA LYS A 263 33.13 -8.35 18.24
C LYS A 263 33.97 -8.33 16.96
N LYS A 264 34.76 -9.40 16.73
CA LYS A 264 35.56 -9.54 15.53
C LYS A 264 34.71 -9.66 14.27
N LEU A 265 33.64 -10.47 14.32
CA LEU A 265 32.68 -10.60 13.22
C LEU A 265 31.96 -9.26 12.92
N LEU A 266 31.57 -8.54 13.95
CA LEU A 266 30.95 -7.22 13.80
C LEU A 266 31.89 -6.21 13.16
N ALA A 267 33.16 -6.18 13.56
CA ALA A 267 34.18 -5.32 12.96
C ALA A 267 34.38 -5.66 11.46
N GLU A 268 34.56 -6.93 11.14
CA GLU A 268 34.76 -7.38 9.76
C GLU A 268 33.55 -7.04 8.87
N VAL A 269 32.31 -7.17 9.37
CA VAL A 269 31.11 -6.77 8.63
C VAL A 269 31.14 -5.27 8.32
N LYS A 270 31.48 -4.44 9.31
CA LYS A 270 31.55 -2.98 9.13
C LYS A 270 32.63 -2.57 8.16
N ASP A 271 33.79 -3.16 8.25
CA ASP A 271 34.93 -2.89 7.36
C ASP A 271 34.58 -3.25 5.90
N ARG A 272 33.89 -4.38 5.70
CA ARG A 272 33.45 -4.79 4.36
C ARG A 272 32.37 -3.90 3.80
N GLU A 273 31.38 -3.49 4.62
CA GLU A 273 30.35 -2.55 4.15
C GLU A 273 30.97 -1.18 3.81
N PHE A 274 31.95 -0.73 4.56
CA PHE A 274 32.66 0.51 4.26
C PHE A 274 33.29 0.51 2.86
N ILE A 275 33.79 -0.65 2.40
CA ILE A 275 34.36 -0.81 1.04
C ILE A 275 33.32 -1.26 -0.01
N GLY A 276 32.02 -1.22 0.32
CA GLY A 276 30.92 -1.38 -0.65
C GLY A 276 30.27 -2.76 -0.67
N TYR A 277 30.62 -3.71 0.21
CA TYR A 277 29.85 -4.95 0.37
C TYR A 277 28.51 -4.68 1.07
N SER A 278 27.52 -5.54 0.84
CA SER A 278 26.27 -5.54 1.58
C SER A 278 25.88 -6.97 1.95
N TYR A 279 25.51 -7.15 3.22
CA TYR A 279 24.98 -8.41 3.72
C TYR A 279 23.45 -8.42 3.82
N ASP A 280 22.78 -7.33 3.39
CA ASP A 280 21.33 -7.28 3.27
C ASP A 280 20.87 -8.18 2.12
N GLY A 281 20.18 -9.27 2.45
CA GLY A 281 19.75 -10.30 1.51
C GLY A 281 20.86 -11.23 1.02
N ALA A 282 22.09 -11.12 1.54
CA ALA A 282 23.24 -11.96 1.20
C ALA A 282 23.55 -12.97 2.32
N ASP A 283 22.56 -13.77 2.71
CA ASP A 283 22.61 -14.66 3.87
C ASP A 283 23.74 -15.68 3.80
N ALA A 284 23.92 -16.31 2.64
CA ALA A 284 25.01 -17.28 2.43
C ALA A 284 26.39 -16.63 2.55
N SER A 285 26.57 -15.40 2.09
CA SER A 285 27.84 -14.67 2.21
C SER A 285 28.15 -14.33 3.67
N PHE A 286 27.12 -13.92 4.44
CA PHE A 286 27.25 -13.70 5.88
C PHE A 286 27.57 -15.00 6.64
N GLU A 287 26.89 -16.09 6.32
CA GLU A 287 27.13 -17.41 6.93
C GLU A 287 28.57 -17.88 6.70
N LEU A 288 29.07 -17.78 5.46
CA LEU A 288 30.45 -18.12 5.14
C LEU A 288 31.46 -17.27 5.92
N LEU A 289 31.21 -15.97 6.03
CA LEU A 289 32.06 -15.09 6.84
C LEU A 289 32.06 -15.50 8.30
N ALA A 290 30.87 -15.73 8.87
CA ALA A 290 30.71 -16.14 10.26
C ALA A 290 31.42 -17.47 10.55
N ARG A 291 31.18 -18.51 9.75
CA ARG A 291 31.81 -19.82 9.92
C ARG A 291 33.33 -19.77 9.78
N ARG A 292 33.87 -18.95 8.87
CA ARG A 292 35.33 -18.75 8.74
C ARG A 292 35.93 -18.11 10.00
N LEU A 293 35.30 -17.09 10.56
CA LEU A 293 35.79 -16.38 11.74
C LEU A 293 35.66 -17.21 13.03
N ILE A 294 34.64 -18.07 13.09
CA ILE A 294 34.44 -18.98 14.21
C ILE A 294 35.39 -20.18 14.14
N GLY A 295 35.92 -20.49 12.93
CA GLY A 295 36.83 -21.62 12.70
C GLY A 295 36.14 -22.92 12.32
N ASP A 296 34.89 -22.84 11.86
CA ASP A 296 34.05 -24.00 11.50
C ASP A 296 34.30 -24.50 10.07
N ILE A 297 34.88 -23.64 9.20
CA ILE A 297 35.28 -24.02 7.85
C ILE A 297 36.69 -23.52 7.52
N PRO A 298 37.51 -24.31 6.80
CA PRO A 298 38.87 -23.92 6.39
C PRO A 298 38.84 -22.84 5.31
N ARG A 299 39.92 -22.08 5.23
CA ARG A 299 40.18 -21.13 4.14
C ARG A 299 40.78 -21.88 2.97
N TYR A 300 39.98 -22.12 1.91
CA TYR A 300 40.46 -22.88 0.73
C TYR A 300 41.25 -22.03 -0.25
N ILE A 301 41.10 -20.69 -0.23
CA ILE A 301 41.77 -19.78 -1.15
C ILE A 301 42.32 -18.59 -0.35
N LEU A 302 43.58 -18.28 -0.54
CA LEU A 302 44.21 -17.04 -0.09
C LEU A 302 44.38 -16.14 -1.33
N ILE A 303 43.77 -14.97 -1.28
CA ILE A 303 43.98 -13.91 -2.27
C ILE A 303 45.14 -13.07 -1.69
N ASN A 304 46.29 -13.12 -2.34
CA ASN A 304 47.42 -12.21 -2.05
C ASN A 304 47.17 -10.97 -2.91
N GLU A 305 47.08 -9.82 -2.31
CA GLU A 305 47.05 -8.51 -2.97
C GLU A 305 48.41 -8.18 -3.56
#